data_8820ab7d93e49e855c92f3035c0fa232
#
_entry.id   8820ab7d93e49e855c92f3035c0fa232
#
_cell.length_a   1.000
_cell.length_b   1.000
_cell.length_c   1.000
_cell.angle_alpha   90.00
_cell.angle_beta   90.00
_cell.angle_gamma   90.00
#
_symmetry.space_group_name_H-M   'P 1'
#
loop_
_entity.id
_entity.type
_entity.pdbx_description
1 polymer ?
#
loop_
_entity_poly.entity_id
_entity_poly.type
_entity_poly.pdbx_seq_one_letter_code
_entity_poly.pdbx_strand_id
1 'polypeptide(L)'
;MKCEDLEKVVIGDDPEKFFQVGTQMPLLEKEQLVQLVEFLRKNVDVFAWDAYETPGVDPNFIYHHLNVNSSIIPRRQPPRRPSKEYVEAVKNEVTKLKQAGAIKEVFYPQWLANTVVVKKKTGKWRVCVAFTDLNKTCPKDPFPMPQIDQLVDVTP
;
A
#
# COMPACT_ATOMS: atom_id res chain seq x y z
N MET A 1 7.24 -27.06 0.22
CA MET A 1 6.30 -26.71 1.28
C MET A 1 4.93 -26.54 0.62
N LYS A 2 3.95 -27.39 0.90
CA LYS A 2 2.57 -27.20 0.40
C LYS A 2 1.96 -26.02 1.19
N CYS A 3 1.47 -25.01 0.49
CA CYS A 3 0.66 -23.98 1.14
C CYS A 3 -0.64 -24.63 1.65
N GLU A 4 -1.02 -24.26 2.87
CA GLU A 4 -2.29 -24.66 3.47
C GLU A 4 -3.46 -24.08 2.66
N ASP A 5 -4.54 -24.84 2.56
CA ASP A 5 -5.78 -24.34 1.96
C ASP A 5 -6.42 -23.30 2.88
N LEU A 6 -6.94 -22.22 2.29
CA LEU A 6 -7.51 -21.09 3.01
C LEU A 6 -9.02 -21.02 2.80
N GLU A 7 -9.76 -20.81 3.87
CA GLU A 7 -11.19 -20.56 3.86
C GLU A 7 -11.48 -19.06 4.02
N LYS A 8 -12.50 -18.56 3.32
CA LYS A 8 -12.96 -17.17 3.44
C LYS A 8 -13.97 -17.05 4.58
N VAL A 9 -13.68 -16.19 5.53
CA VAL A 9 -14.59 -15.83 6.63
C VAL A 9 -15.06 -14.40 6.42
N VAL A 10 -16.33 -14.23 6.06
CA VAL A 10 -16.95 -12.91 5.88
C VAL A 10 -17.22 -12.28 7.24
N ILE A 11 -16.90 -10.99 7.40
CA ILE A 11 -16.96 -10.31 8.69
C ILE A 11 -18.13 -9.34 8.78
N GLY A 12 -18.42 -8.63 7.69
CA GLY A 12 -19.52 -7.66 7.62
C GLY A 12 -20.66 -8.15 6.73
N ASP A 13 -21.58 -7.25 6.40
CA ASP A 13 -22.69 -7.51 5.50
C ASP A 13 -22.26 -7.60 4.03
N ASP A 14 -21.07 -7.08 3.72
CA ASP A 14 -20.48 -7.08 2.39
C ASP A 14 -19.61 -8.33 2.19
N PRO A 15 -19.92 -9.20 1.21
CA PRO A 15 -19.16 -10.42 0.92
C PRO A 15 -17.72 -10.16 0.45
N GLU A 16 -17.39 -8.93 0.01
CA GLU A 16 -16.03 -8.53 -0.32
C GLU A 16 -15.16 -8.26 0.93
N LYS A 17 -15.79 -8.08 2.11
CA LYS A 17 -15.11 -7.87 3.40
C LYS A 17 -14.92 -9.21 4.11
N PHE A 18 -13.80 -9.86 3.84
CA PHE A 18 -13.49 -11.17 4.39
C PHE A 18 -12.02 -11.29 4.82
N PHE A 19 -11.77 -12.18 5.78
CA PHE A 19 -10.43 -12.68 6.09
C PHE A 19 -10.23 -14.08 5.50
N GLN A 20 -8.98 -14.46 5.31
CA GLN A 20 -8.59 -15.81 4.92
C GLN A 20 -7.99 -16.52 6.12
N VAL A 21 -8.52 -17.68 6.43
CA VAL A 21 -8.14 -18.49 7.59
C VAL A 21 -7.70 -19.87 7.12
N GLY A 22 -6.68 -20.43 7.77
CA GLY A 22 -6.20 -21.78 7.48
C GLY A 22 -7.25 -22.84 7.83
N THR A 23 -7.42 -23.86 6.96
CA THR A 23 -8.41 -24.94 7.15
C THR A 23 -7.95 -26.04 8.09
N GLN A 24 -6.62 -26.18 8.29
CA GLN A 24 -6.00 -27.29 9.02
C GLN A 24 -5.71 -26.95 10.50
N MET A 25 -6.53 -26.09 11.11
CA MET A 25 -6.34 -25.74 12.52
C MET A 25 -6.82 -26.85 13.47
N PRO A 26 -6.09 -27.10 14.59
CA PRO A 26 -6.53 -27.95 15.68
C PRO A 26 -7.87 -27.48 16.29
N LEU A 27 -8.63 -28.40 16.90
CA LEU A 27 -9.95 -28.11 17.49
C LEU A 27 -9.90 -26.96 18.50
N LEU A 28 -8.86 -26.90 19.33
CA LEU A 28 -8.70 -25.85 20.34
C LEU A 28 -8.53 -24.46 19.70
N GLU A 29 -7.79 -24.39 18.60
CA GLU A 29 -7.59 -23.16 17.85
C GLU A 29 -8.86 -22.73 17.10
N LYS A 30 -9.73 -23.69 16.71
CA LYS A 30 -11.02 -23.37 16.10
C LYS A 30 -11.97 -22.66 17.06
N GLU A 31 -11.98 -23.02 18.34
CA GLU A 31 -12.77 -22.29 19.35
C GLU A 31 -12.26 -20.86 19.56
N GLN A 32 -10.95 -20.69 19.60
CA GLN A 32 -10.31 -19.36 19.66
C GLN A 32 -10.59 -18.55 18.39
N LEU A 33 -10.62 -19.20 17.22
CA LEU A 33 -10.96 -18.56 15.97
C LEU A 33 -12.39 -18.02 15.96
N VAL A 34 -13.37 -18.75 16.52
CA VAL A 34 -14.76 -18.26 16.62
C VAL A 34 -14.80 -16.98 17.45
N GLN A 35 -14.11 -16.94 18.59
CA GLN A 35 -14.03 -15.75 19.43
C GLN A 35 -13.34 -14.57 18.69
N LEU A 36 -12.26 -14.85 17.96
CA LEU A 36 -11.57 -13.85 17.15
C LEU A 36 -12.49 -13.32 16.05
N VAL A 37 -13.20 -14.17 15.32
CA VAL A 37 -14.15 -13.75 14.26
C VAL A 37 -15.26 -12.88 14.83
N GLU A 38 -15.81 -13.23 16.00
CA GLU A 38 -16.81 -12.40 16.67
C GLU A 38 -16.24 -11.04 17.11
N PHE A 39 -15.02 -11.03 17.62
CA PHE A 39 -14.31 -9.78 17.96
C PHE A 39 -14.11 -8.91 16.72
N LEU A 40 -13.65 -9.49 15.61
CA LEU A 40 -13.44 -8.78 14.35
C LEU A 40 -14.75 -8.23 13.77
N ARG A 41 -15.86 -9.00 13.88
CA ARG A 41 -17.20 -8.54 13.46
C ARG A 41 -17.70 -7.35 14.27
N LYS A 42 -17.39 -7.31 15.56
CA LYS A 42 -17.75 -6.18 16.43
C LYS A 42 -16.93 -4.91 16.15
N ASN A 43 -15.78 -5.06 15.50
CA ASN A 43 -14.83 -3.99 15.24
C ASN A 43 -14.51 -3.85 13.74
N VAL A 44 -15.50 -4.06 12.87
CA VAL A 44 -15.32 -3.96 11.39
C VAL A 44 -14.90 -2.56 10.97
N ASP A 45 -15.28 -1.55 11.71
CA ASP A 45 -15.01 -0.14 11.49
C ASP A 45 -13.54 0.26 11.66
N VAL A 46 -12.72 -0.56 12.33
CA VAL A 46 -11.28 -0.31 12.46
C VAL A 46 -10.47 -0.75 11.24
N PHE A 47 -11.09 -1.49 10.31
CA PHE A 47 -10.42 -1.97 9.10
C PHE A 47 -10.74 -1.09 7.90
N ALA A 48 -9.72 -0.75 7.14
CA ALA A 48 -9.87 -0.09 5.85
C ALA A 48 -9.84 -1.11 4.72
N TRP A 49 -10.92 -1.23 3.97
CA TRP A 49 -11.10 -2.20 2.90
C TRP A 49 -10.75 -1.62 1.52
N ASP A 50 -10.81 -0.30 1.42
CA ASP A 50 -10.39 0.43 0.22
C ASP A 50 -9.61 1.71 0.56
N ALA A 51 -9.10 2.38 -0.49
CA ALA A 51 -8.29 3.58 -0.34
C ALA A 51 -9.07 4.80 0.21
N TYR A 52 -10.40 4.79 0.15
CA TYR A 52 -11.24 5.88 0.63
C TYR A 52 -11.46 5.80 2.15
N GLU A 53 -11.36 4.60 2.70
CA GLU A 53 -11.51 4.36 4.14
C GLU A 53 -10.21 4.66 4.91
N THR A 54 -9.12 5.05 4.22
CA THR A 54 -7.84 5.46 4.83
C THR A 54 -7.55 6.95 4.57
N PRO A 55 -8.19 7.88 5.28
CA PRO A 55 -8.02 9.32 5.03
C PRO A 55 -6.59 9.83 5.27
N GLY A 56 -5.75 9.03 5.92
CA GLY A 56 -4.40 9.42 6.29
C GLY A 56 -4.37 10.36 7.50
N VAL A 57 -3.19 10.83 7.84
CA VAL A 57 -2.99 11.78 8.92
C VAL A 57 -3.19 13.20 8.38
N ASP A 58 -3.86 14.07 9.15
CA ASP A 58 -4.02 15.48 8.79
C ASP A 58 -2.63 16.13 8.57
N PRO A 59 -2.35 16.70 7.39
CA PRO A 59 -1.08 17.37 7.12
C PRO A 59 -0.77 18.54 8.06
N ASN A 60 -1.77 19.15 8.68
CA ASN A 60 -1.57 20.19 9.70
C ASN A 60 -1.05 19.62 11.02
N PHE A 61 -1.30 18.33 11.29
CA PHE A 61 -0.78 17.65 12.46
C PHE A 61 0.67 17.20 12.24
N ILE A 62 0.91 16.43 11.19
CA ILE A 62 2.25 15.98 10.81
C ILE A 62 2.31 15.58 9.34
N TYR A 63 3.41 15.86 8.69
CA TYR A 63 3.74 15.30 7.39
C TYR A 63 5.25 15.03 7.28
N HIS A 64 5.59 14.03 6.50
CA HIS A 64 6.98 13.65 6.30
C HIS A 64 7.68 14.56 5.30
N HIS A 65 8.79 15.14 5.74
CA HIS A 65 9.68 15.91 4.86
C HIS A 65 10.78 15.00 4.33
N LEU A 66 10.93 14.96 3.01
CA LEU A 66 12.08 14.30 2.40
C LEU A 66 13.34 15.14 2.66
N ASN A 67 14.39 14.51 3.20
CA ASN A 67 15.67 15.15 3.43
C ASN A 67 16.47 15.24 2.11
N VAL A 68 16.05 16.12 1.22
CA VAL A 68 16.67 16.31 -0.09
C VAL A 68 17.82 17.30 0.06
N ASN A 69 19.01 16.92 -0.43
CA ASN A 69 20.15 17.83 -0.47
C ASN A 69 19.86 19.03 -1.40
N SER A 70 19.70 20.22 -0.83
CA SER A 70 19.34 21.45 -1.54
C SER A 70 20.40 21.95 -2.53
N SER A 71 21.64 21.48 -2.42
CA SER A 71 22.71 21.81 -3.38
C SER A 71 22.60 21.04 -4.70
N ILE A 72 21.74 20.01 -4.77
CA ILE A 72 21.57 19.20 -5.98
C ILE A 72 20.43 19.78 -6.81
N ILE A 73 20.72 20.04 -8.09
CA ILE A 73 19.74 20.56 -9.04
C ILE A 73 18.66 19.49 -9.31
N PRO A 74 17.37 19.82 -9.12
CA PRO A 74 16.28 18.91 -9.42
C PRO A 74 16.28 18.39 -10.86
N ARG A 75 16.01 17.12 -11.04
CA ARG A 75 15.97 16.49 -12.36
C ARG A 75 14.53 16.21 -12.81
N ARG A 76 14.29 16.52 -14.09
CA ARG A 76 13.06 16.15 -14.79
C ARG A 76 13.40 15.07 -15.82
N GLN A 77 12.92 13.86 -15.59
CA GLN A 77 13.11 12.79 -16.57
C GLN A 77 12.31 13.08 -17.84
N PRO A 78 12.90 12.92 -19.04
CA PRO A 78 12.17 13.09 -20.28
C PRO A 78 11.04 12.08 -20.39
N PRO A 79 9.88 12.45 -20.98
CA PRO A 79 8.74 11.55 -21.08
C PRO A 79 9.08 10.36 -21.97
N ARG A 80 8.70 9.17 -21.53
CA ARG A 80 8.78 7.94 -22.34
C ARG A 80 7.53 7.82 -23.21
N ARG A 81 7.65 7.16 -24.37
CA ARG A 81 6.48 6.81 -25.20
C ARG A 81 5.90 5.48 -24.73
N PRO A 82 4.80 5.47 -24.00
CA PRO A 82 4.18 4.25 -23.51
C PRO A 82 3.26 3.61 -24.58
N SER A 83 2.98 2.30 -24.43
CA SER A 83 1.92 1.64 -25.20
C SER A 83 0.53 2.13 -24.77
N LYS A 84 -0.51 1.90 -25.60
CA LYS A 84 -1.89 2.29 -25.27
C LYS A 84 -2.40 1.64 -23.97
N GLU A 85 -2.13 0.36 -23.78
CA GLU A 85 -2.51 -0.38 -22.55
C GLU A 85 -1.85 0.21 -21.31
N TYR A 86 -0.60 0.63 -21.44
CA TYR A 86 0.16 1.25 -20.37
C TYR A 86 -0.44 2.61 -19.98
N VAL A 87 -0.79 3.43 -20.95
CA VAL A 87 -1.44 4.74 -20.72
C VAL A 87 -2.76 4.56 -19.95
N GLU A 88 -3.57 3.60 -20.36
CA GLU A 88 -4.86 3.33 -19.74
C GLU A 88 -4.70 2.85 -18.30
N ALA A 89 -3.75 1.94 -18.04
CA ALA A 89 -3.45 1.48 -16.68
C ALA A 89 -3.02 2.63 -15.76
N VAL A 90 -2.15 3.53 -16.24
CA VAL A 90 -1.71 4.70 -15.47
C VAL A 90 -2.86 5.66 -15.22
N LYS A 91 -3.69 5.95 -16.25
CA LYS A 91 -4.84 6.84 -16.14
C LYS A 91 -5.84 6.36 -15.08
N ASN A 92 -6.17 5.08 -15.11
CA ASN A 92 -7.09 4.48 -14.14
C ASN A 92 -6.56 4.59 -12.71
N GLU A 93 -5.27 4.29 -12.49
CA GLU A 93 -4.65 4.41 -11.17
C GLU A 93 -4.58 5.86 -10.69
N VAL A 94 -4.19 6.79 -11.55
CA VAL A 94 -4.16 8.23 -11.22
C VAL A 94 -5.55 8.73 -10.87
N THR A 95 -6.59 8.34 -11.62
CA THR A 95 -7.98 8.72 -11.32
C THR A 95 -8.39 8.21 -9.95
N LYS A 96 -8.12 6.95 -9.65
CA LYS A 96 -8.40 6.34 -8.34
C LYS A 96 -7.71 7.10 -7.20
N LEU A 97 -6.40 7.36 -7.33
CA LEU A 97 -5.63 8.06 -6.30
C LEU A 97 -6.04 9.52 -6.12
N LYS A 98 -6.44 10.21 -7.21
CA LYS A 98 -7.00 11.58 -7.13
C LYS A 98 -8.33 11.58 -6.39
N GLN A 99 -9.22 10.65 -6.70
CA GLN A 99 -10.53 10.51 -6.03
C GLN A 99 -10.36 10.19 -4.54
N ALA A 100 -9.39 9.35 -4.19
CA ALA A 100 -9.06 9.04 -2.80
C ALA A 100 -8.33 10.19 -2.06
N GLY A 101 -8.01 11.31 -2.72
CA GLY A 101 -7.25 12.41 -2.11
C GLY A 101 -5.78 12.08 -1.81
N ALA A 102 -5.30 10.91 -2.26
CA ALA A 102 -3.93 10.45 -2.01
C ALA A 102 -2.87 11.22 -2.82
N ILE A 103 -3.26 11.82 -3.94
CA ILE A 103 -2.41 12.65 -4.79
C ILE A 103 -3.14 13.93 -5.22
N LYS A 104 -2.36 14.97 -5.48
CA LYS A 104 -2.85 16.24 -6.03
C LYS A 104 -2.10 16.64 -7.28
N GLU A 105 -2.71 17.46 -8.10
CA GLU A 105 -2.09 18.01 -9.30
C GLU A 105 -1.11 19.14 -8.93
N VAL A 106 0.06 19.15 -9.57
CA VAL A 106 1.09 20.16 -9.40
C VAL A 106 1.50 20.68 -10.77
N PHE A 107 1.44 22.01 -10.98
CA PHE A 107 1.69 22.61 -12.29
C PHE A 107 3.19 22.70 -12.63
N TYR A 108 4.07 23.01 -11.78
CA TYR A 108 5.48 23.19 -12.07
C TYR A 108 6.37 22.34 -11.16
N PRO A 109 6.34 20.99 -11.30
CA PRO A 109 7.13 20.14 -10.45
C PRO A 109 8.61 20.37 -10.64
N GLN A 110 9.37 20.48 -9.58
CA GLN A 110 10.83 20.55 -9.63
C GLN A 110 11.41 19.19 -10.02
N TRP A 111 10.93 18.13 -9.39
CA TRP A 111 11.28 16.75 -9.68
C TRP A 111 10.20 16.10 -10.53
N LEU A 112 10.62 15.44 -11.61
CA LEU A 112 9.70 14.70 -12.46
C LEU A 112 10.26 13.31 -12.74
N ALA A 113 9.50 12.29 -12.40
CA ALA A 113 9.85 10.90 -12.61
C ALA A 113 8.85 10.20 -13.52
N ASN A 114 9.34 9.23 -14.30
CA ASN A 114 8.49 8.42 -15.16
C ASN A 114 7.77 7.33 -14.34
N THR A 115 6.57 7.00 -14.79
CA THR A 115 5.86 5.81 -14.29
C THR A 115 6.45 4.53 -14.89
N VAL A 116 6.39 3.45 -14.12
CA VAL A 116 6.72 2.09 -14.54
C VAL A 116 5.53 1.21 -14.23
N VAL A 117 5.04 0.49 -15.22
CA VAL A 117 3.87 -0.39 -15.07
C VAL A 117 4.29 -1.83 -15.23
N VAL A 118 3.89 -2.65 -14.27
CA VAL A 118 4.21 -4.08 -14.23
C VAL A 118 2.92 -4.89 -14.14
N LYS A 119 2.79 -5.91 -14.98
CA LYS A 119 1.66 -6.83 -14.91
C LYS A 119 1.92 -7.88 -13.84
N LYS A 120 1.03 -7.99 -12.85
CA LYS A 120 1.10 -9.03 -11.82
C LYS A 120 0.75 -10.40 -12.41
N LYS A 121 1.12 -11.49 -11.73
CA LYS A 121 0.71 -12.86 -12.09
C LYS A 121 -0.81 -13.03 -12.17
N THR A 122 -1.56 -12.25 -11.40
CA THR A 122 -3.03 -12.19 -11.40
C THR A 122 -3.65 -11.46 -12.61
N GLY A 123 -2.82 -10.95 -13.54
CA GLY A 123 -3.26 -10.15 -14.67
C GLY A 123 -3.48 -8.67 -14.37
N LYS A 124 -3.56 -8.26 -13.11
CA LYS A 124 -3.74 -6.85 -12.71
C LYS A 124 -2.46 -6.04 -12.94
N TRP A 125 -2.62 -4.77 -13.34
CA TRP A 125 -1.51 -3.84 -13.47
C TRP A 125 -1.10 -3.24 -12.12
N ARG A 126 0.21 -3.06 -11.94
CA ARG A 126 0.78 -2.27 -10.84
C ARG A 126 1.49 -1.07 -11.45
N VAL A 127 1.07 0.12 -11.07
CA VAL A 127 1.72 1.37 -11.45
C VAL A 127 2.69 1.77 -10.34
N CYS A 128 3.94 2.02 -10.72
CA CYS A 128 5.00 2.49 -9.84
C CYS A 128 5.58 3.79 -10.39
N VAL A 129 6.26 4.56 -9.56
CA VAL A 129 6.98 5.76 -9.97
C VAL A 129 8.48 5.55 -9.75
N ALA A 130 9.28 5.84 -10.76
CA ALA A 130 10.72 5.61 -10.74
C ALA A 130 11.47 6.83 -10.15
N PHE A 131 11.38 7.04 -8.85
CA PHE A 131 12.05 8.14 -8.13
C PHE A 131 13.57 7.97 -7.99
N THR A 132 14.23 7.29 -8.93
CA THR A 132 15.66 6.97 -8.86
C THR A 132 16.54 8.20 -8.65
N ASP A 133 16.25 9.29 -9.36
CA ASP A 133 17.05 10.52 -9.25
C ASP A 133 16.84 11.23 -7.91
N LEU A 134 15.60 11.31 -7.43
CA LEU A 134 15.26 11.86 -6.13
C LEU A 134 15.88 11.03 -4.99
N ASN A 135 15.74 9.71 -5.05
CA ASN A 135 16.30 8.81 -4.03
C ASN A 135 17.83 8.90 -3.91
N LYS A 136 18.54 9.23 -5.00
CA LYS A 136 20.00 9.45 -4.96
C LYS A 136 20.39 10.73 -4.22
N THR A 137 19.48 11.69 -4.12
CA THR A 137 19.72 12.97 -3.47
C THR A 137 19.32 13.00 -2.00
N CYS A 138 18.53 12.01 -1.57
CA CYS A 138 18.18 11.81 -0.18
C CYS A 138 19.25 10.93 0.49
N PRO A 139 19.83 11.34 1.61
CA PRO A 139 20.68 10.45 2.40
C PRO A 139 19.88 9.23 2.83
N LYS A 140 20.53 8.09 2.88
CA LYS A 140 19.91 6.87 3.39
C LYS A 140 19.61 7.03 4.87
N ASP A 141 18.48 6.54 5.29
CA ASP A 141 18.14 6.41 6.69
C ASP A 141 19.18 5.49 7.38
N PRO A 142 19.86 5.97 8.44
CA PRO A 142 20.83 5.16 9.18
C PRO A 142 20.18 4.09 10.03
N PHE A 143 18.85 4.15 10.25
CA PHE A 143 18.15 3.15 11.05
C PHE A 143 18.03 1.84 10.28
N PRO A 144 18.49 0.71 10.83
CA PRO A 144 18.25 -0.60 10.25
C PRO A 144 16.74 -0.88 10.26
N MET A 145 16.25 -1.60 9.26
CA MET A 145 14.88 -2.11 9.32
C MET A 145 14.74 -3.02 10.55
N PRO A 146 13.70 -2.83 11.37
CA PRO A 146 13.48 -3.71 12.51
C PRO A 146 13.28 -5.15 12.00
N GLN A 147 13.82 -6.10 12.75
CA GLN A 147 13.57 -7.51 12.49
C GLN A 147 12.12 -7.82 12.86
N ILE A 148 11.41 -8.52 11.98
CA ILE A 148 9.97 -8.81 12.19
C ILE A 148 9.74 -9.56 13.50
N ASP A 149 10.63 -10.51 13.83
CA ASP A 149 10.56 -11.28 15.07
C ASP A 149 10.63 -10.38 16.33
N GLN A 150 11.50 -9.36 16.31
CA GLN A 150 11.60 -8.39 17.41
C GLN A 150 10.35 -7.50 17.53
N LEU A 151 9.68 -7.20 16.40
CA LEU A 151 8.41 -6.45 16.43
C LEU A 151 7.29 -7.27 17.04
N VAL A 152 7.24 -8.57 16.76
CA VAL A 152 6.22 -9.48 17.31
C VAL A 152 6.44 -9.67 18.81
N ASP A 153 7.69 -9.81 19.28
CA ASP A 153 8.01 -10.02 20.70
C ASP A 153 7.76 -8.79 21.57
N VAL A 154 7.75 -7.59 21.01
CA VAL A 154 7.55 -6.31 21.74
C VAL A 154 6.08 -5.87 21.72
N THR A 155 5.24 -6.48 20.87
CA THR A 155 3.81 -6.16 20.84
C THR A 155 3.10 -6.91 21.97
N PRO A 156 2.52 -6.21 22.96
CA PRO A 156 1.83 -6.84 24.09
C PRO A 156 0.56 -7.59 23.64
#